data_58caf917dd5245bf0eceed569877a015
#
_entry.id   58caf917dd5245bf0eceed569877a015
#
_cell.length_a   1.000
_cell.length_b   1.000
_cell.length_c   1.000
_cell.angle_alpha   90.00
_cell.angle_beta   90.00
_cell.angle_gamma   90.00
#
_symmetry.space_group_name_H-M   'P 1'
#
loop_
_entity.id
_entity.type
_entity.pdbx_description
1 polymer ?
#
loop_
_entity_poly.entity_id
_entity_poly.type
_entity_poly.pdbx_seq_one_letter_code
_entity_poly.pdbx_strand_id
1 'polypeptide(L)'
;MNRNEQFLSLIGLCLRGRNLEVGEEPVEAVARARDARVLLLASDAADNTARRVRHFAEAGQCVWLRIPFTKQELGQATGRGSAAVVAITDIGLAVAVVRRLAEMDPEKYDEDLAKLELKAKRAAERKSEAAQHEKNLRRGIKRPKKQEVPDVKEVRPAGVSSKPSGEKQRRSAGVSDKRAEKAGPRRTAENGGAAKSFAKDDRTGRPFRKSGSR
;
A
#
# COMPACT_ATOMS: atom_id res chain seq x y z
N MET A 1 -0.98 23.41 -26.75
CA MET A 1 -0.83 22.98 -25.35
C MET A 1 0.55 22.34 -25.15
N ASN A 2 1.32 22.86 -24.23
CA ASN A 2 2.61 22.28 -23.88
C ASN A 2 2.42 20.95 -23.14
N ARG A 3 3.42 20.05 -23.21
CA ARG A 3 3.36 18.75 -22.48
C ARG A 3 3.08 18.93 -21.00
N ASN A 4 3.63 19.97 -20.39
CA ASN A 4 3.39 20.32 -18.98
C ASN A 4 1.92 20.67 -18.72
N GLU A 5 1.32 21.49 -19.57
CA GLU A 5 -0.11 21.85 -19.45
C GLU A 5 -1.02 20.64 -19.62
N GLN A 6 -0.68 19.75 -20.53
CA GLN A 6 -1.45 18.50 -20.72
C GLN A 6 -1.39 17.61 -19.49
N PHE A 7 -0.22 17.50 -18.86
CA PHE A 7 -0.05 16.76 -17.63
C PHE A 7 -0.88 17.37 -16.49
N LEU A 8 -0.75 18.69 -16.26
CA LEU A 8 -1.49 19.38 -15.19
C LEU A 8 -3.01 19.34 -15.44
N SER A 9 -3.45 19.46 -16.70
CA SER A 9 -4.87 19.29 -17.06
C SER A 9 -5.38 17.88 -16.74
N LEU A 10 -4.55 16.86 -16.98
CA LEU A 10 -4.90 15.47 -16.64
C LEU A 10 -5.01 15.26 -15.13
N ILE A 11 -4.14 15.87 -14.33
CA ILE A 11 -4.24 15.89 -12.87
C ILE A 11 -5.56 16.54 -12.43
N GLY A 12 -5.92 17.69 -13.02
CA GLY A 12 -7.21 18.34 -12.77
C GLY A 12 -8.42 17.46 -13.14
N LEU A 13 -8.31 16.68 -14.21
CA LEU A 13 -9.33 15.70 -14.60
C LEU A 13 -9.46 14.57 -13.58
N CYS A 14 -8.35 14.04 -13.09
CA CYS A 14 -8.35 13.03 -12.02
C CYS A 14 -9.07 13.53 -10.76
N LEU A 15 -8.84 14.80 -10.40
CA LEU A 15 -9.52 15.42 -9.26
C LEU A 15 -11.03 15.53 -9.47
N ARG A 16 -11.47 16.03 -10.65
CA ARG A 16 -12.90 16.12 -10.98
C ARG A 16 -13.58 14.75 -10.98
N GLY A 17 -12.87 13.72 -11.41
CA GLY A 17 -13.34 12.33 -11.38
C GLY A 17 -13.34 11.69 -9.98
N ARG A 18 -12.92 12.40 -8.92
CA ARG A 18 -12.76 11.87 -7.56
C ARG A 18 -11.79 10.68 -7.49
N ASN A 19 -10.81 10.67 -8.38
CA ASN A 19 -9.76 9.64 -8.44
C ASN A 19 -8.39 10.18 -8.01
N LEU A 20 -8.37 11.36 -7.37
CA LEU A 20 -7.16 12.02 -6.88
C LEU A 20 -7.35 12.47 -5.45
N GLU A 21 -6.44 12.04 -4.59
CA GLU A 21 -6.33 12.53 -3.22
C GLU A 21 -5.13 13.46 -3.10
N VAL A 22 -5.30 14.59 -2.38
CA VAL A 22 -4.31 15.67 -2.31
C VAL A 22 -3.93 15.99 -0.88
N GLY A 23 -2.63 15.94 -0.58
CA GLY A 23 -2.07 16.20 0.75
C GLY A 23 -1.63 14.94 1.47
N GLU A 24 -0.79 15.08 2.49
CA GLU A 24 -0.15 13.95 3.16
C GLU A 24 -1.15 13.02 3.86
N GLU A 25 -2.10 13.55 4.63
CA GLU A 25 -3.09 12.75 5.38
C GLU A 25 -4.02 11.94 4.48
N PRO A 26 -4.69 12.54 3.44
CA PRO A 26 -5.53 11.78 2.53
C PRO A 26 -4.72 10.73 1.75
N VAL A 27 -3.51 11.07 1.31
CA VAL A 27 -2.63 10.14 0.59
C VAL A 27 -2.21 8.97 1.47
N GLU A 28 -1.89 9.21 2.74
CA GLU A 28 -1.61 8.15 3.71
C GLU A 28 -2.81 7.21 3.89
N ALA A 29 -4.02 7.77 4.03
CA ALA A 29 -5.24 6.99 4.22
C ALA A 29 -5.50 6.04 3.05
N VAL A 30 -5.46 6.54 1.79
CA VAL A 30 -5.69 5.70 0.61
C VAL A 30 -4.54 4.74 0.34
N ALA A 31 -3.30 5.09 0.70
CA ALA A 31 -2.17 4.18 0.60
C ALA A 31 -2.32 3.01 1.58
N ARG A 32 -2.68 3.27 2.84
CA ARG A 32 -2.96 2.22 3.84
C ARG A 32 -4.15 1.33 3.47
N ALA A 33 -5.18 1.91 2.85
CA ALA A 33 -6.32 1.16 2.31
C ALA A 33 -5.96 0.32 1.07
N ARG A 34 -4.76 0.48 0.50
CA ARG A 34 -4.30 -0.12 -0.76
C ARG A 34 -5.13 0.29 -1.99
N ASP A 35 -5.79 1.43 -1.91
CA ASP A 35 -6.54 1.99 -3.02
C ASP A 35 -5.67 2.87 -3.93
N ALA A 36 -4.57 3.41 -3.40
CA ALA A 36 -3.60 4.17 -4.20
C ALA A 36 -2.93 3.28 -5.26
N ARG A 37 -2.87 3.77 -6.49
CA ARG A 37 -2.17 3.12 -7.62
C ARG A 37 -0.82 3.72 -7.86
N VAL A 38 -0.73 5.05 -7.79
CA VAL A 38 0.52 5.80 -7.89
C VAL A 38 0.49 7.00 -6.95
N LEU A 39 1.63 7.28 -6.32
CA LEU A 39 1.87 8.48 -5.52
C LEU A 39 2.81 9.39 -6.31
N LEU A 40 2.45 10.66 -6.43
CA LEU A 40 3.25 11.67 -7.11
C LEU A 40 3.74 12.68 -6.09
N LEU A 41 5.03 12.93 -6.09
CA LEU A 41 5.72 13.85 -5.19
C LEU A 41 6.28 15.02 -6.00
N ALA A 42 6.03 16.25 -5.57
CA ALA A 42 6.56 17.45 -6.18
C ALA A 42 8.10 17.49 -6.15
N SER A 43 8.72 18.14 -7.16
CA SER A 43 10.18 18.26 -7.26
C SER A 43 10.82 19.01 -6.08
N ASP A 44 10.12 20.01 -5.56
CA ASP A 44 10.52 20.88 -4.43
C ASP A 44 9.98 20.41 -3.07
N ALA A 45 9.47 19.15 -3.00
CA ALA A 45 9.01 18.59 -1.73
C ALA A 45 10.17 18.36 -0.76
N ALA A 46 9.93 18.63 0.52
CA ALA A 46 10.92 18.43 1.58
C ALA A 46 11.31 16.94 1.69
N ASP A 47 12.55 16.67 2.08
CA ASP A 47 13.06 15.31 2.24
C ASP A 47 12.27 14.50 3.27
N ASN A 48 11.75 15.17 4.31
CA ASN A 48 10.88 14.50 5.27
C ASN A 48 9.58 14.00 4.63
N THR A 49 8.95 14.83 3.78
CA THR A 49 7.78 14.41 2.99
C THR A 49 8.12 13.26 2.04
N ALA A 50 9.28 13.31 1.39
CA ALA A 50 9.74 12.23 0.51
C ALA A 50 9.91 10.90 1.26
N ARG A 51 10.47 10.92 2.47
CA ARG A 51 10.59 9.71 3.33
C ARG A 51 9.23 9.16 3.72
N ARG A 52 8.30 10.02 4.10
CA ARG A 52 6.92 9.62 4.44
C ARG A 52 6.20 9.00 3.24
N VAL A 53 6.28 9.63 2.07
CA VAL A 53 5.67 9.11 0.83
C VAL A 53 6.23 7.74 0.46
N ARG A 54 7.55 7.52 0.62
CA ARG A 54 8.16 6.21 0.42
C ARG A 54 7.55 5.16 1.35
N HIS A 55 7.44 5.50 2.63
CA HIS A 55 6.81 4.61 3.61
C HIS A 55 5.34 4.31 3.27
N PHE A 56 4.58 5.31 2.83
CA PHE A 56 3.20 5.11 2.37
C PHE A 56 3.12 4.20 1.15
N ALA A 57 4.04 4.36 0.20
CA ALA A 57 4.10 3.52 -1.00
C ALA A 57 4.43 2.07 -0.67
N GLU A 58 5.33 1.82 0.27
CA GLU A 58 5.67 0.49 0.77
C GLU A 58 4.47 -0.17 1.46
N ALA A 59 3.79 0.54 2.36
CA ALA A 59 2.59 0.05 3.05
C ALA A 59 1.45 -0.26 2.08
N GLY A 60 1.24 0.61 1.08
CA GLY A 60 0.20 0.48 0.05
C GLY A 60 0.55 -0.46 -1.11
N GLN A 61 1.82 -0.89 -1.23
CA GLN A 61 2.34 -1.65 -2.37
C GLN A 61 2.07 -0.94 -3.71
N CYS A 62 2.15 0.40 -3.70
CA CYS A 62 1.96 1.25 -4.86
C CYS A 62 3.28 1.86 -5.33
N VAL A 63 3.29 2.36 -6.56
CA VAL A 63 4.45 3.05 -7.14
C VAL A 63 4.45 4.48 -6.63
N TRP A 64 5.62 5.04 -6.35
CA TRP A 64 5.78 6.45 -6.05
C TRP A 64 6.81 7.08 -7.00
N LEU A 65 6.53 8.31 -7.45
CA LEU A 65 7.33 9.01 -8.45
C LEU A 65 7.57 10.45 -8.01
N ARG A 66 8.80 10.92 -8.12
CA ARG A 66 9.11 12.35 -8.02
C ARG A 66 8.97 12.98 -9.40
N ILE A 67 8.04 13.91 -9.54
CA ILE A 67 7.70 14.55 -10.80
C ILE A 67 8.43 15.88 -10.98
N PRO A 68 8.63 16.36 -12.22
CA PRO A 68 9.34 17.62 -12.50
C PRO A 68 8.50 18.88 -12.26
N PHE A 69 7.43 18.79 -11.49
CA PHE A 69 6.52 19.88 -11.17
C PHE A 69 6.67 20.33 -9.73
N THR A 70 6.54 21.62 -9.49
CA THR A 70 6.61 22.21 -8.15
C THR A 70 5.30 22.02 -7.39
N LYS A 71 5.37 22.21 -6.05
CA LYS A 71 4.18 22.19 -5.17
C LYS A 71 3.13 23.21 -5.61
N GLN A 72 3.57 24.34 -6.13
CA GLN A 72 2.69 25.42 -6.56
C GLN A 72 1.94 25.04 -7.86
N GLU A 73 2.63 24.48 -8.84
CA GLU A 73 2.01 24.00 -10.09
C GLU A 73 0.99 22.88 -9.83
N LEU A 74 1.34 21.91 -8.98
CA LEU A 74 0.41 20.88 -8.54
C LEU A 74 -0.77 21.46 -7.75
N GLY A 75 -0.51 22.44 -6.91
CA GLY A 75 -1.54 23.17 -6.17
C GLY A 75 -2.54 23.85 -7.11
N GLN A 76 -2.05 24.57 -8.13
CA GLN A 76 -2.88 25.21 -9.13
C GLN A 76 -3.73 24.20 -9.90
N ALA A 77 -3.15 23.07 -10.34
CA ALA A 77 -3.88 22.03 -11.04
C ALA A 77 -4.99 21.37 -10.20
N THR A 78 -4.82 21.37 -8.89
CA THR A 78 -5.77 20.79 -7.92
C THR A 78 -6.68 21.82 -7.25
N GLY A 79 -6.60 23.10 -7.65
CA GLY A 79 -7.39 24.16 -7.05
C GLY A 79 -7.01 24.51 -5.61
N ARG A 80 -5.78 24.18 -5.20
CA ARG A 80 -5.21 24.47 -3.89
C ARG A 80 -4.04 25.45 -4.03
N GLY A 81 -3.66 26.14 -2.95
CA GLY A 81 -2.50 27.05 -2.98
C GLY A 81 -1.18 26.31 -3.24
N SER A 82 -1.01 25.13 -2.66
CA SER A 82 0.13 24.26 -2.91
C SER A 82 -0.20 22.81 -2.59
N ALA A 83 0.46 21.87 -3.28
CA ALA A 83 0.31 20.44 -3.05
C ALA A 83 1.67 19.73 -3.19
N ALA A 84 2.19 19.18 -2.11
CA ALA A 84 3.49 18.48 -2.12
C ALA A 84 3.36 17.05 -2.62
N VAL A 85 2.22 16.39 -2.35
CA VAL A 85 1.96 15.00 -2.69
C VAL A 85 0.52 14.81 -3.12
N VAL A 86 0.32 13.95 -4.11
CA VAL A 86 -1.00 13.51 -4.58
C VAL A 86 -0.99 12.02 -4.83
N ALA A 87 -2.14 11.36 -4.63
CA ALA A 87 -2.35 9.95 -4.92
C ALA A 87 -3.44 9.77 -5.97
N ILE A 88 -3.23 8.85 -6.92
CA ILE A 88 -4.23 8.47 -7.92
C ILE A 88 -4.75 7.09 -7.56
N THR A 89 -6.08 6.95 -7.47
CA THR A 89 -6.75 5.71 -7.06
C THR A 89 -7.17 4.84 -8.26
N ASP A 90 -7.50 5.45 -9.39
CA ASP A 90 -7.86 4.70 -10.60
C ASP A 90 -6.62 4.26 -11.39
N ILE A 91 -6.57 2.98 -11.76
CA ILE A 91 -5.43 2.40 -12.45
C ILE A 91 -5.30 2.90 -13.90
N GLY A 92 -6.41 3.17 -14.58
CA GLY A 92 -6.40 3.68 -15.94
C GLY A 92 -5.85 5.09 -16.02
N LEU A 93 -6.29 5.96 -15.09
CA LEU A 93 -5.78 7.32 -14.97
C LEU A 93 -4.31 7.33 -14.49
N ALA A 94 -3.91 6.42 -13.60
CA ALA A 94 -2.52 6.28 -13.18
C ALA A 94 -1.60 5.97 -14.38
N VAL A 95 -1.98 5.00 -15.21
CA VAL A 95 -1.24 4.68 -16.45
C VAL A 95 -1.18 5.89 -17.39
N ALA A 96 -2.31 6.59 -17.61
CA ALA A 96 -2.34 7.75 -18.48
C ALA A 96 -1.41 8.88 -17.99
N VAL A 97 -1.40 9.15 -16.68
CA VAL A 97 -0.55 10.17 -16.07
C VAL A 97 0.94 9.79 -16.15
N VAL A 98 1.29 8.54 -15.83
CA VAL A 98 2.69 8.09 -15.90
C VAL A 98 3.19 8.00 -17.33
N ARG A 99 2.32 7.65 -18.29
CA ARG A 99 2.65 7.71 -19.73
C ARG A 99 3.03 9.13 -20.17
N ARG A 100 2.32 10.15 -19.68
CA ARG A 100 2.69 11.56 -19.95
C ARG A 100 4.04 11.94 -19.34
N LEU A 101 4.38 11.40 -18.18
CA LEU A 101 5.71 11.59 -17.58
C LEU A 101 6.80 10.89 -18.40
N ALA A 102 6.55 9.67 -18.88
CA ALA A 102 7.48 8.92 -19.73
C ALA A 102 7.71 9.61 -21.09
N GLU A 103 6.72 10.31 -21.64
CA GLU A 103 6.89 11.15 -22.84
C GLU A 103 7.82 12.37 -22.60
N MET A 104 7.97 12.80 -21.33
CA MET A 104 8.88 13.90 -20.96
C MET A 104 10.29 13.39 -20.65
N ASP A 105 10.40 12.28 -19.93
CA ASP A 105 11.64 11.68 -19.46
C ASP A 105 11.50 10.14 -19.44
N PRO A 106 11.75 9.47 -20.58
CA PRO A 106 11.58 8.03 -20.72
C PRO A 106 12.49 7.24 -19.77
N GLU A 107 13.75 7.66 -19.66
CA GLU A 107 14.77 6.94 -18.87
C GLU A 107 14.35 6.77 -17.40
N LYS A 108 13.58 7.73 -16.89
CA LYS A 108 13.18 7.75 -15.48
C LYS A 108 11.86 7.04 -15.20
N TYR A 109 10.92 7.02 -16.15
CA TYR A 109 9.54 6.60 -15.87
C TYR A 109 9.09 5.35 -16.62
N ASP A 110 9.84 4.85 -17.60
CA ASP A 110 9.44 3.69 -18.40
C ASP A 110 9.28 2.41 -17.60
N GLU A 111 10.18 2.15 -16.65
CA GLU A 111 10.05 0.96 -15.80
C GLU A 111 8.77 0.97 -14.96
N ASP A 112 8.44 2.12 -14.39
CA ASP A 112 7.25 2.26 -13.55
C ASP A 112 5.97 2.27 -14.37
N LEU A 113 6.03 2.81 -15.60
CA LEU A 113 4.96 2.69 -16.58
C LEU A 113 4.68 1.22 -16.91
N ALA A 114 5.70 0.43 -17.23
CA ALA A 114 5.56 -0.98 -17.53
C ALA A 114 4.95 -1.77 -16.36
N LYS A 115 5.36 -1.47 -15.11
CA LYS A 115 4.78 -2.08 -13.90
C LYS A 115 3.29 -1.74 -13.75
N LEU A 116 2.91 -0.47 -14.02
CA LEU A 116 1.52 -0.02 -13.93
C LEU A 116 0.66 -0.61 -15.04
N GLU A 117 1.16 -0.68 -16.28
CA GLU A 117 0.45 -1.31 -17.39
C GLU A 117 0.18 -2.80 -17.14
N LEU A 118 1.15 -3.52 -16.58
CA LEU A 118 0.95 -4.91 -16.19
C LEU A 118 -0.12 -5.05 -15.11
N LYS A 119 -0.11 -4.17 -14.10
CA LYS A 119 -1.16 -4.13 -13.06
C LYS A 119 -2.53 -3.79 -13.67
N ALA A 120 -2.58 -2.84 -14.62
CA ALA A 120 -3.80 -2.44 -15.31
C ALA A 120 -4.39 -3.60 -16.13
N LYS A 121 -3.54 -4.30 -16.88
CA LYS A 121 -3.96 -5.50 -17.64
C LYS A 121 -4.58 -6.56 -16.74
N ARG A 122 -3.91 -6.90 -15.65
CA ARG A 122 -4.42 -7.87 -14.67
C ARG A 122 -5.73 -7.40 -14.02
N ALA A 123 -5.87 -6.10 -13.75
CA ALA A 123 -7.12 -5.54 -13.21
C ALA A 123 -8.27 -5.61 -14.23
N ALA A 124 -8.00 -5.32 -15.50
CA ALA A 124 -8.97 -5.42 -16.58
C ALA A 124 -9.42 -6.88 -16.81
N GLU A 125 -8.49 -7.84 -16.80
CA GLU A 125 -8.79 -9.27 -16.90
C GLU A 125 -9.73 -9.73 -15.77
N ARG A 126 -9.41 -9.41 -14.51
CA ARG A 126 -10.27 -9.73 -13.35
C ARG A 126 -11.66 -9.10 -13.47
N LYS A 127 -11.73 -7.84 -13.94
CA LYS A 127 -13.01 -7.14 -14.12
C LYS A 127 -13.86 -7.79 -15.21
N SER A 128 -13.23 -8.20 -16.32
CA SER A 128 -13.92 -8.91 -17.41
C SER A 128 -14.42 -10.29 -16.97
N GLU A 129 -13.60 -11.05 -16.24
CA GLU A 129 -13.98 -12.34 -15.69
C GLU A 129 -15.14 -12.23 -14.70
N ALA A 130 -15.08 -11.22 -13.80
CA ALA A 130 -16.16 -10.96 -12.85
C ALA A 130 -17.47 -10.58 -13.57
N ALA A 131 -17.39 -9.72 -14.59
CA ALA A 131 -18.57 -9.34 -15.39
C ALA A 131 -19.15 -10.54 -16.17
N GLN A 132 -18.28 -11.41 -16.68
CA GLN A 132 -18.71 -12.63 -17.37
C GLN A 132 -19.35 -13.62 -16.40
N HIS A 133 -18.79 -13.78 -15.22
CA HIS A 133 -19.36 -14.60 -14.15
C HIS A 133 -20.75 -14.09 -13.73
N GLU A 134 -20.90 -12.80 -13.56
CA GLU A 134 -22.20 -12.19 -13.22
C GLU A 134 -23.24 -12.42 -14.32
N LYS A 135 -22.86 -12.24 -15.60
CA LYS A 135 -23.74 -12.56 -16.75
C LYS A 135 -24.15 -14.02 -16.76
N ASN A 136 -23.23 -14.94 -16.48
CA ASN A 136 -23.51 -16.39 -16.44
C ASN A 136 -24.45 -16.74 -15.28
N LEU A 137 -24.29 -16.11 -14.10
CA LEU A 137 -25.21 -16.27 -12.97
C LEU A 137 -26.61 -15.78 -13.32
N ARG A 138 -26.74 -14.60 -13.96
CA ARG A 138 -28.05 -14.07 -14.41
C ARG A 138 -28.72 -14.98 -15.46
N ARG A 139 -27.94 -15.69 -16.28
CA ARG A 139 -28.45 -16.64 -17.28
C ARG A 139 -28.74 -18.02 -16.70
N GLY A 140 -28.55 -18.25 -15.40
CA GLY A 140 -28.75 -19.54 -14.75
C GLY A 140 -27.74 -20.63 -15.16
N ILE A 141 -26.65 -20.25 -15.84
CA ILE A 141 -25.59 -21.17 -16.22
C ILE A 141 -24.75 -21.48 -15.00
N LYS A 142 -24.95 -22.66 -14.38
CA LYS A 142 -24.08 -23.13 -13.29
C LYS A 142 -22.66 -23.31 -13.81
N ARG A 143 -21.66 -22.91 -13.01
CA ARG A 143 -20.25 -23.22 -13.30
C ARG A 143 -20.12 -24.71 -13.63
N PRO A 144 -19.42 -25.11 -14.71
CA PRO A 144 -19.03 -26.50 -14.86
C PRO A 144 -18.26 -26.91 -13.61
N LYS A 145 -18.70 -27.96 -12.91
CA LYS A 145 -17.93 -28.52 -11.79
C LYS A 145 -16.54 -28.78 -12.32
N LYS A 146 -15.53 -28.22 -11.64
CA LYS A 146 -14.13 -28.60 -11.88
C LYS A 146 -14.09 -30.13 -11.89
N GLN A 147 -13.79 -30.71 -13.03
CA GLN A 147 -13.64 -32.16 -13.12
C GLN A 147 -12.61 -32.55 -12.09
N GLU A 148 -13.04 -33.24 -11.06
CA GLU A 148 -12.14 -33.95 -10.17
C GLU A 148 -11.34 -34.90 -11.09
N VAL A 149 -10.04 -34.61 -11.17
CA VAL A 149 -9.10 -35.51 -11.82
C VAL A 149 -9.28 -36.84 -11.10
N PRO A 150 -9.70 -37.93 -11.78
CA PRO A 150 -9.89 -39.18 -11.10
C PRO A 150 -8.56 -39.56 -10.46
N ASP A 151 -8.63 -39.79 -9.15
CA ASP A 151 -7.53 -40.29 -8.34
C ASP A 151 -6.98 -41.53 -9.06
N VAL A 152 -5.77 -41.38 -9.62
CA VAL A 152 -5.07 -42.50 -10.21
C VAL A 152 -4.69 -43.40 -9.03
N LYS A 153 -5.57 -44.36 -8.75
CA LYS A 153 -5.25 -45.44 -7.83
C LYS A 153 -3.96 -46.09 -8.33
N GLU A 154 -2.93 -45.83 -7.58
CA GLU A 154 -1.64 -46.46 -7.69
C GLU A 154 -1.86 -47.99 -7.68
N VAL A 155 -1.73 -48.58 -8.87
CA VAL A 155 -1.78 -50.02 -9.02
C VAL A 155 -0.51 -50.57 -8.39
N ARG A 156 -0.63 -51.05 -7.15
CA ARG A 156 0.44 -51.81 -6.50
C ARG A 156 0.62 -53.11 -7.30
N PRO A 157 1.82 -53.46 -7.79
CA PRO A 157 2.07 -54.75 -8.37
C PRO A 157 2.00 -55.80 -7.26
N ALA A 158 1.11 -56.78 -7.45
CA ALA A 158 0.98 -57.94 -6.61
C ALA A 158 2.17 -58.90 -6.80
N GLY A 159 2.74 -59.30 -5.69
CA GLY A 159 3.40 -60.57 -5.62
C GLY A 159 4.93 -60.61 -5.67
N VAL A 160 5.58 -60.66 -4.52
CA VAL A 160 6.56 -61.72 -4.22
C VAL A 160 6.52 -61.98 -2.73
N SER A 161 6.06 -63.15 -2.35
CA SER A 161 6.16 -63.72 -1.02
C SER A 161 7.58 -64.21 -0.76
N SER A 162 8.21 -63.77 0.29
CA SER A 162 9.19 -64.56 1.02
C SER A 162 9.36 -63.99 2.42
N LYS A 163 8.84 -64.72 3.40
CA LYS A 163 9.29 -64.67 4.79
C LYS A 163 10.67 -65.29 4.89
N PRO A 164 11.53 -64.78 5.79
CA PRO A 164 11.88 -65.64 6.92
C PRO A 164 11.75 -64.97 8.29
N SER A 165 11.43 -65.80 9.20
CA SER A 165 11.34 -65.74 10.65
C SER A 165 12.66 -65.50 11.34
N GLY A 166 12.56 -64.92 12.53
CA GLY A 166 13.59 -64.81 13.59
C GLY A 166 14.07 -63.41 13.78
N GLU A 167 14.10 -62.80 14.90
CA GLU A 167 14.43 -63.25 16.26
C GLU A 167 14.13 -62.13 17.23
N LYS A 168 13.61 -62.45 18.35
CA LYS A 168 13.42 -61.58 19.50
C LYS A 168 14.76 -61.16 20.04
N GLN A 169 14.95 -59.86 20.28
CA GLN A 169 15.80 -59.39 21.38
C GLN A 169 15.20 -58.18 22.05
N ARG A 170 14.76 -58.47 23.26
CA ARG A 170 14.46 -57.50 24.34
C ARG A 170 15.80 -56.99 24.91
N ARG A 171 15.93 -55.70 25.06
CA ARG A 171 16.72 -55.01 26.11
C ARG A 171 16.11 -53.62 26.24
N SER A 172 15.31 -53.29 27.22
CA SER A 172 15.53 -52.89 28.63
C SER A 172 16.40 -51.64 28.78
N ALA A 173 15.74 -50.61 29.30
CA ALA A 173 16.15 -49.65 30.31
C ALA A 173 17.20 -48.58 29.98
N GLY A 174 16.84 -47.37 30.37
CA GLY A 174 17.73 -46.20 30.51
C GLY A 174 16.95 -44.89 30.44
N VAL A 175 16.21 -44.58 31.41
CA VAL A 175 16.19 -43.52 32.45
C VAL A 175 17.36 -42.54 32.35
N SER A 176 17.02 -41.25 32.13
CA SER A 176 17.55 -40.06 32.82
C SER A 176 17.05 -38.82 32.10
N ASP A 177 16.06 -38.18 32.55
CA ASP A 177 16.00 -36.99 33.39
C ASP A 177 17.21 -36.05 33.22
N LYS A 178 16.95 -34.89 32.56
CA LYS A 178 17.63 -33.62 32.83
C LYS A 178 16.79 -32.42 32.38
N ARG A 179 15.98 -32.03 33.32
CA ARG A 179 15.46 -30.70 33.55
C ARG A 179 16.64 -29.73 33.70
N ALA A 180 16.71 -28.70 32.92
CA ALA A 180 17.53 -27.52 33.19
C ALA A 180 16.71 -26.27 32.88
N GLU A 181 16.19 -25.74 33.96
CA GLU A 181 15.82 -24.34 34.14
C GLU A 181 16.95 -23.41 33.69
N LYS A 182 16.61 -22.38 32.97
CA LYS A 182 17.33 -21.11 33.02
C LYS A 182 16.34 -19.94 32.97
N ALA A 183 15.96 -19.56 34.18
CA ALA A 183 15.44 -18.25 34.50
C ALA A 183 16.54 -17.19 34.27
N GLY A 184 16.24 -16.16 33.51
CA GLY A 184 17.05 -14.94 33.41
C GLY A 184 16.33 -13.77 34.12
N PRO A 185 17.05 -12.81 34.71
CA PRO A 185 16.58 -12.02 35.83
C PRO A 185 15.67 -10.85 35.41
N ARG A 186 14.62 -10.68 36.20
CA ARG A 186 13.83 -9.46 36.30
C ARG A 186 14.75 -8.32 36.79
N ARG A 187 14.84 -7.25 36.02
CA ARG A 187 15.31 -5.95 36.53
C ARG A 187 14.12 -5.12 36.94
N THR A 188 13.96 -4.99 38.21
CA THR A 188 13.20 -3.94 38.90
C THR A 188 13.86 -2.60 38.60
N ALA A 189 13.10 -1.63 38.10
CA ALA A 189 13.49 -0.23 38.07
C ALA A 189 12.72 0.49 39.16
N GLU A 190 13.45 0.93 40.15
CA GLU A 190 13.05 1.90 41.14
C GLU A 190 12.89 3.29 40.49
N ASN A 191 11.76 3.85 40.64
CA ASN A 191 11.38 5.03 41.40
C ASN A 191 12.41 6.18 41.41
N GLY A 192 12.02 7.31 40.83
CA GLY A 192 12.71 8.57 40.95
C GLY A 192 11.80 9.71 40.45
N GLY A 193 10.99 10.24 41.36
CA GLY A 193 10.09 11.35 41.13
C GLY A 193 10.84 12.66 40.89
N ALA A 194 10.25 13.50 40.05
CA ALA A 194 10.37 14.94 40.13
C ALA A 194 9.13 15.60 39.50
N ALA A 195 8.20 15.89 40.33
CA ALA A 195 7.15 16.86 40.04
C ALA A 195 7.79 18.23 39.76
N LYS A 196 7.57 18.77 38.59
CA LYS A 196 7.70 20.23 38.35
C LYS A 196 6.33 20.78 38.02
N SER A 197 5.72 21.31 39.04
CA SER A 197 4.67 22.28 39.01
C SER A 197 5.08 23.46 38.10
N PHE A 198 4.32 23.68 37.05
CA PHE A 198 4.43 24.93 36.31
C PHE A 198 3.18 25.77 36.57
N ALA A 199 3.47 26.90 37.17
CA ALA A 199 2.53 27.88 37.66
C ALA A 199 1.66 28.46 36.52
N LYS A 200 0.39 28.63 36.82
CA LYS A 200 -0.54 29.55 36.17
C LYS A 200 0.03 30.97 36.30
N ASP A 201 0.23 31.62 35.18
CA ASP A 201 0.40 33.07 35.14
C ASP A 201 -0.85 33.67 34.52
N ASP A 202 -1.70 34.17 35.41
CA ASP A 202 -2.81 35.08 35.13
C ASP A 202 -2.20 36.46 34.92
N ARG A 203 -2.29 37.01 33.74
CA ARG A 203 -2.18 38.47 33.55
C ARG A 203 -3.21 38.98 32.56
N THR A 204 -4.32 39.39 33.11
CA THR A 204 -4.91 40.72 33.04
C THR A 204 -5.01 41.38 31.66
N GLY A 205 -6.23 41.49 31.24
CA GLY A 205 -6.99 42.49 30.54
C GLY A 205 -6.29 43.75 30.05
N ARG A 206 -6.47 44.02 28.77
CA ARG A 206 -6.52 45.40 28.27
C ARG A 206 -7.76 45.57 27.38
N PRO A 207 -8.49 46.66 27.58
CA PRO A 207 -9.75 46.90 26.90
C PRO A 207 -9.55 47.42 25.48
N PHE A 208 -10.42 46.96 24.62
CA PHE A 208 -10.60 47.42 23.24
C PHE A 208 -11.07 48.89 23.22
N ARG A 209 -10.26 49.77 22.69
CA ARG A 209 -10.68 51.15 22.40
C ARG A 209 -11.31 51.21 21.02
N LYS A 210 -12.61 51.49 20.99
CA LYS A 210 -13.33 52.03 19.86
C LYS A 210 -12.90 53.48 19.65
N SER A 211 -12.54 53.85 18.44
CA SER A 211 -12.63 55.20 17.88
C SER A 211 -13.12 55.00 16.45
N GLY A 212 -14.22 55.40 15.96
CA GLY A 212 -15.04 56.60 16.10
C GLY A 212 -14.59 57.69 15.12
N SER A 213 -15.28 57.72 13.96
CA SER A 213 -15.65 58.86 13.13
C SER A 213 -14.55 59.78 12.59
N ARG A 214 -14.36 59.83 11.29
CA ARG A 214 -14.93 60.83 10.35
C ARG A 214 -14.53 60.47 8.95
#